data_2c1fc5e893313d1357ad5e330dcd80fa
#
_entry.id   2c1fc5e893313d1357ad5e330dcd80fa
#
_cell.length_a   1.000
_cell.length_b   1.000
_cell.length_c   1.000
_cell.angle_alpha   90.00
_cell.angle_beta   90.00
_cell.angle_gamma   90.00
#
_symmetry.space_group_name_H-M   'P 1'
#
loop_
_entity.id
_entity.type
_entity.pdbx_description
1 polymer ?
#
loop_
_entity_poly.entity_id
_entity_poly.type
_entity_poly.pdbx_seq_one_letter_code
_entity_poly.pdbx_strand_id
1 'polypeptide(L)'
;MQPLVCPLSRVTAGTAVRIKQLPASPEISHRLREMGFCEEQKIKLLARHSNIICQVCNARLGISTQLADAIMVEPIPAASKARVA
;
A
#
# COMPACT_ATOMS: atom_id res chain seq x y z
N MET A 1 -5.87 -19.40 -8.89
CA MET A 1 -6.53 -18.19 -8.43
C MET A 1 -5.60 -17.01 -8.50
N GLN A 2 -6.00 -15.99 -9.15
CA GLN A 2 -5.15 -14.83 -9.30
C GLN A 2 -5.30 -13.87 -8.16
N PRO A 3 -4.22 -13.26 -7.73
CA PRO A 3 -4.32 -12.23 -6.71
C PRO A 3 -5.06 -11.03 -7.29
N LEU A 4 -5.82 -10.38 -6.43
CA LEU A 4 -6.52 -9.17 -6.83
C LEU A 4 -5.58 -8.00 -6.62
N VAL A 5 -5.18 -7.38 -7.70
CA VAL A 5 -4.30 -6.22 -7.65
C VAL A 5 -5.13 -5.00 -7.96
N CYS A 6 -5.04 -3.98 -7.13
CA CYS A 6 -5.82 -2.77 -7.31
C CYS A 6 -5.00 -1.57 -6.88
N PRO A 7 -5.42 -0.37 -7.29
CA PRO A 7 -4.73 0.83 -6.84
C PRO A 7 -4.85 1.00 -5.34
N LEU A 8 -3.80 1.48 -4.72
CA LEU A 8 -3.79 1.70 -3.28
C LEU A 8 -4.92 2.65 -2.87
N SER A 9 -5.26 3.59 -3.73
CA SER A 9 -6.30 4.55 -3.44
C SER A 9 -7.68 3.91 -3.27
N ARG A 10 -7.86 2.69 -3.73
CA ARG A 10 -9.15 2.02 -3.62
C ARG A 10 -9.24 1.08 -2.43
N VAL A 11 -8.17 0.98 -1.66
CA VAL A 11 -8.15 0.07 -0.52
C VAL A 11 -8.91 0.70 0.63
N THR A 12 -9.65 -0.13 1.37
CA THR A 12 -10.39 0.34 2.52
C THR A 12 -9.46 0.58 3.70
N ALA A 13 -9.74 1.64 4.46
CA ALA A 13 -8.94 1.95 5.64
C ALA A 13 -8.96 0.76 6.59
N GLY A 14 -7.81 0.48 7.18
CA GLY A 14 -7.66 -0.66 8.08
C GLY A 14 -7.16 -1.92 7.42
N THR A 15 -6.99 -1.91 6.10
CA THR A 15 -6.58 -3.08 5.35
C THR A 15 -5.08 -3.12 5.19
N ALA A 16 -4.49 -4.30 5.42
CA ALA A 16 -3.08 -4.53 5.11
C ALA A 16 -2.97 -4.97 3.66
N VAL A 17 -1.95 -4.48 2.99
CA VAL A 17 -1.73 -4.80 1.58
C VAL A 17 -0.25 -5.00 1.33
N ARG A 18 0.05 -5.65 0.23
CA ARG A 18 1.43 -5.83 -0.23
C ARG A 18 1.59 -5.05 -1.53
N ILE A 19 2.64 -4.27 -1.62
CA ILE A 19 2.88 -3.49 -2.82
C ILE A 19 3.36 -4.42 -3.94
N LYS A 20 2.69 -4.36 -5.08
CA LYS A 20 3.06 -5.21 -6.21
C LYS A 20 3.70 -4.43 -7.34
N GLN A 21 3.37 -3.16 -7.49
CA GLN A 21 3.90 -2.38 -8.58
C GLN A 21 3.94 -0.92 -8.23
N LEU A 22 5.05 -0.27 -8.50
CA LEU A 22 5.22 1.16 -8.29
C LEU A 22 4.98 1.91 -9.60
N PRO A 23 4.79 3.24 -9.51
CA PRO A 23 4.59 4.03 -10.73
C PRO A 23 5.75 3.87 -11.72
N ALA A 24 5.45 4.06 -12.99
CA ALA A 24 6.44 3.88 -14.03
C ALA A 24 7.53 4.94 -14.01
N SER A 25 7.26 6.10 -13.43
CA SER A 25 8.26 7.17 -13.38
C SER A 25 9.43 6.77 -12.48
N PRO A 26 10.66 6.74 -13.00
CA PRO A 26 11.80 6.35 -12.17
C PRO A 26 12.02 7.29 -10.99
N GLU A 27 11.76 8.58 -11.18
CA GLU A 27 11.96 9.55 -10.11
C GLU A 27 10.98 9.30 -8.97
N ILE A 28 9.74 9.07 -9.32
CA ILE A 28 8.72 8.86 -8.31
C ILE A 28 8.92 7.53 -7.60
N SER A 29 9.21 6.48 -8.36
CA SER A 29 9.41 5.17 -7.75
C SER A 29 10.63 5.15 -6.85
N HIS A 30 11.69 5.86 -7.24
CA HIS A 30 12.89 5.96 -6.41
C HIS A 30 12.56 6.65 -5.09
N ARG A 31 11.80 7.74 -5.16
CA ARG A 31 11.42 8.46 -3.96
C ARG A 31 10.55 7.59 -3.05
N LEU A 32 9.65 6.82 -3.63
CA LEU A 32 8.80 5.94 -2.86
C LEU A 32 9.61 4.86 -2.16
N ARG A 33 10.61 4.31 -2.86
CA ARG A 33 11.46 3.30 -2.24
C ARG A 33 12.23 3.87 -1.06
N GLU A 34 12.64 5.12 -1.15
CA GLU A 34 13.33 5.75 -0.03
C GLU A 34 12.41 5.90 1.16
N MET A 35 11.12 6.02 0.93
CA MET A 35 10.15 6.13 2.00
C MET A 35 9.72 4.77 2.56
N GLY A 36 10.17 3.70 1.94
CA GLY A 36 9.79 2.36 2.38
C GLY A 36 8.72 1.69 1.54
N PHE A 37 8.23 2.36 0.49
CA PHE A 37 7.24 1.76 -0.40
C PHE A 37 7.98 0.99 -1.48
N CYS A 38 8.36 -0.24 -1.16
CA CYS A 38 9.07 -1.09 -2.10
C CYS A 38 8.17 -2.22 -2.56
N GLU A 39 8.47 -2.77 -3.72
CA GLU A 39 7.74 -3.95 -4.18
C GLU A 39 7.84 -5.05 -3.13
N GLU A 40 6.75 -5.75 -2.93
CA GLU A 40 6.61 -6.84 -1.96
C GLU A 40 6.62 -6.39 -0.51
N GLN A 41 6.67 -5.09 -0.27
CA GLN A 41 6.60 -4.57 1.09
C GLN A 41 5.17 -4.60 1.58
N LYS A 42 4.98 -5.04 2.82
CA LYS A 42 3.66 -5.03 3.44
C LYS A 42 3.43 -3.70 4.12
N ILE A 43 2.31 -3.08 3.85
CA ILE A 43 1.93 -1.82 4.49
C ILE A 43 0.48 -1.91 4.92
N LYS A 44 0.07 -0.99 5.76
CA LYS A 44 -1.32 -0.96 6.21
C LYS A 44 -1.88 0.43 5.95
N LEU A 45 -3.07 0.47 5.35
CA LEU A 45 -3.76 1.72 5.12
C LEU A 45 -4.47 2.13 6.39
N LEU A 46 -4.11 3.28 6.94
CA LEU A 46 -4.67 3.70 8.21
C LEU A 46 -5.88 4.61 8.03
N ALA A 47 -5.84 5.51 7.07
CA ALA A 47 -6.91 6.47 6.89
C ALA A 47 -6.94 6.98 5.46
N ARG A 48 -8.12 7.36 5.02
CA ARG A 48 -8.32 7.96 3.70
C ARG A 48 -9.11 9.23 3.89
N HIS A 49 -8.42 10.34 3.67
CA HIS A 49 -9.07 11.64 3.68
C HIS A 49 -8.67 12.33 2.40
N SER A 50 -8.21 13.57 2.47
CA SER A 50 -7.66 14.19 1.29
C SER A 50 -6.35 13.52 0.88
N ASN A 51 -5.66 12.91 1.86
CA ASN A 51 -4.47 12.12 1.59
C ASN A 51 -4.68 10.70 2.07
N ILE A 52 -3.81 9.81 1.61
CA ILE A 52 -3.81 8.41 2.05
C ILE A 52 -2.73 8.28 3.11
N ILE A 53 -3.10 7.85 4.30
CA ILE A 53 -2.16 7.66 5.40
C ILE A 53 -1.87 6.18 5.54
N CYS A 54 -0.61 5.82 5.43
CA CYS A 54 -0.19 4.42 5.50
C CYS A 54 0.80 4.22 6.62
N GLN A 55 0.83 3.03 7.17
CA GLN A 55 1.85 2.63 8.12
C GLN A 55 2.82 1.70 7.41
N VAL A 56 4.08 2.09 7.39
CA VAL A 56 5.15 1.32 6.78
C VAL A 56 6.17 1.06 7.87
N CYS A 57 6.33 -0.18 8.26
CA CYS A 57 7.16 -0.55 9.41
C CYS A 57 6.66 0.20 10.63
N ASN A 58 7.46 1.08 11.21
CA ASN A 58 7.05 1.83 12.38
C ASN A 58 6.72 3.28 12.08
N ALA A 59 6.62 3.64 10.81
CA ALA A 59 6.41 5.02 10.42
C ALA A 59 5.05 5.20 9.80
N ARG A 60 4.46 6.38 9.97
CA ARG A 60 3.24 6.75 9.30
C ARG A 60 3.58 7.74 8.22
N LEU A 61 3.11 7.46 7.02
CA LEU A 61 3.42 8.30 5.87
C LEU A 61 2.14 8.67 5.15
N GLY A 62 2.09 9.92 4.70
CA GLY A 62 0.95 10.39 3.92
C GLY A 62 1.36 10.58 2.48
N ILE A 63 0.54 10.09 1.57
CA ILE A 63 0.77 10.30 0.14
C ILE A 63 -0.50 10.82 -0.47
N SER A 64 -0.37 11.50 -1.61
CA SER A 64 -1.52 12.04 -2.30
C SER A 64 -2.36 10.90 -2.88
N THR A 65 -3.64 11.15 -3.08
CA THR A 65 -4.50 10.16 -3.71
C THR A 65 -4.07 9.90 -5.14
N GLN A 66 -3.54 10.90 -5.82
CA GLN A 66 -3.06 10.71 -7.18
C GLN A 66 -1.89 9.73 -7.21
N LEU A 67 -0.98 9.87 -6.25
CA LEU A 67 0.14 8.96 -6.19
C LEU A 67 -0.32 7.56 -5.83
N ALA A 68 -1.29 7.46 -4.91
CA ALA A 68 -1.81 6.16 -4.52
C ALA A 68 -2.52 5.48 -5.69
N ASP A 69 -3.09 6.24 -6.61
CA ASP A 69 -3.71 5.66 -7.79
C ASP A 69 -2.72 4.90 -8.64
N ALA A 70 -1.45 5.29 -8.61
CA ALA A 70 -0.42 4.69 -9.43
C ALA A 70 0.32 3.55 -8.74
N ILE A 71 0.04 3.31 -7.46
CA ILE A 71 0.66 2.21 -6.73
C ILE A 71 -0.30 1.04 -6.71
N MET A 72 0.11 -0.08 -7.29
CA MET A 72 -0.73 -1.26 -7.33
C MET A 72 -0.40 -2.17 -6.17
N VAL A 73 -1.43 -2.62 -5.47
CA VAL A 73 -1.26 -3.41 -4.27
C VAL A 73 -2.18 -4.63 -4.31
N GLU A 74 -1.83 -5.60 -3.49
CA GLU A 74 -2.60 -6.80 -3.33
C GLU A 74 -3.06 -6.87 -1.88
N PRO A 75 -4.38 -6.88 -1.61
CA PRO A 75 -4.85 -6.97 -0.23
C PRO A 75 -4.42 -8.28 0.40
N ILE A 76 -4.02 -8.20 1.66
CA ILE A 76 -3.63 -9.39 2.41
C ILE A 76 -4.85 -9.84 3.19
N PRO A 77 -5.30 -11.09 2.99
CA PRO A 77 -6.52 -11.55 3.63
C PRO A 77 -6.41 -11.50 5.14
N ALA A 78 -7.45 -10.98 5.78
CA ALA A 78 -7.49 -10.93 7.23
C ALA A 78 -7.56 -12.32 7.82
N ALA A 79 -8.12 -13.25 7.09
CA ALA A 79 -8.27 -14.60 7.58
C ALA A 79 -6.94 -15.24 7.91
N SER A 80 -5.89 -14.79 7.25
CA SER A 80 -4.59 -15.40 7.49
C SER A 80 -4.11 -15.17 8.90
N LYS A 81 -4.58 -14.12 9.58
CA LYS A 81 -4.15 -13.95 10.94
C LYS A 81 -5.10 -14.58 11.92
N ALA A 82 -6.31 -14.82 11.53
CA ALA A 82 -7.24 -15.46 12.43
C ALA A 82 -6.76 -16.84 12.82
N ARG A 83 -5.97 -17.45 11.96
CA ARG A 83 -5.53 -18.77 12.26
C ARG A 83 -4.49 -18.84 13.29
N VAL A 84 -3.93 -17.74 13.60
CA VAL A 84 -2.85 -17.75 14.54
C VAL A 84 -3.28 -18.18 15.92
N ALA A 85 -4.47 -17.98 16.21
CA ALA A 85 -4.96 -18.26 17.55
C ALA A 85 -4.70 -19.70 17.98
#